data_11489c18cfdcd7bdd005a3b50422923f
#
_entry.id   11489c18cfdcd7bdd005a3b50422923f
#
_cell.length_a   1.000
_cell.length_b   1.000
_cell.length_c   1.000
_cell.angle_alpha   90.00
_cell.angle_beta   90.00
_cell.angle_gamma   90.00
#
_symmetry.space_group_name_H-M   'P 1'
#
loop_
_entity.id
_entity.type
_entity.pdbx_description
1 polymer ?
#
loop_
_entity_poly.entity_id
_entity_poly.type
_entity_poly.pdbx_seq_one_letter_code
_entity_poly.pdbx_strand_id
1 'polypeptide(L)'
;MNSFYDLIDSLEALGYYTEETDDIFSINFNYNEELSAFIEFSYLNKLKNMFSECMNLYISSSINNEIDIFEFLEDEDELEDELRSIKINSSKFKLILNKDTFIKKKFGTLKNSNLLFFVNESSLLDYLNKDIYELENKVFNKDKNNAFVLGNSKTFLKNDYLRITNMQRENFTIEISDFDDSPININTKKIIDIRNELCNWINGTKWLCPDYMYFDFKNSNFIFNSKLRNILLKHCVYISTAFIANYTNVDEQTGILFSNINGSKKITVEYKDDVEYDIEMVRYIFSQYKWVYESNSSDKIGILRHTISMFLCDECKYSCYELMINKAEDIYYSTCKTFDNYLNGKVKEYFEEQHKFREMLSNKCKDITNEIESIIETMNKNFLTSIGVILAGAIGYVAKSNIYILKVSIILYGLFMLANAIFYIPFYKLKV
;
A
#
# COMPACT_ATOMS: atom_id res chain seq x y z
N MET A 1 -31.35 -2.86 36.58
CA MET A 1 -30.27 -3.44 35.76
C MET A 1 -30.84 -3.85 34.44
N ASN A 2 -30.34 -3.33 33.35
CA ASN A 2 -31.13 -3.42 32.13
C ASN A 2 -30.37 -3.94 30.91
N SER A 3 -29.07 -4.14 30.99
CA SER A 3 -28.31 -4.58 29.82
C SER A 3 -27.24 -5.62 30.17
N PHE A 4 -26.77 -6.34 29.14
CA PHE A 4 -25.61 -7.25 29.22
C PHE A 4 -24.35 -6.54 29.72
N TYR A 5 -24.17 -5.27 29.34
CA TYR A 5 -23.03 -4.47 29.80
C TYR A 5 -23.08 -4.10 31.27
N ASP A 6 -24.27 -3.96 31.85
CA ASP A 6 -24.39 -3.75 33.29
C ASP A 6 -23.87 -4.97 34.09
N LEU A 7 -24.06 -6.18 33.55
CA LEU A 7 -23.48 -7.40 34.12
C LEU A 7 -21.95 -7.38 33.99
N ILE A 8 -21.42 -7.07 32.82
CA ILE A 8 -19.96 -7.03 32.57
C ILE A 8 -19.31 -5.97 33.47
N ASP A 9 -19.83 -4.75 33.46
CA ASP A 9 -19.32 -3.64 34.28
C ASP A 9 -19.33 -4.01 35.79
N SER A 10 -20.38 -4.70 36.27
CA SER A 10 -20.47 -5.18 37.68
C SER A 10 -19.44 -6.27 37.97
N LEU A 11 -19.25 -7.21 37.05
CA LEU A 11 -18.28 -8.29 37.23
C LEU A 11 -16.84 -7.74 37.22
N GLU A 12 -16.53 -6.80 36.35
CA GLU A 12 -15.23 -6.13 36.31
C GLU A 12 -14.99 -5.30 37.59
N ALA A 13 -16.01 -4.62 38.10
CA ALA A 13 -15.93 -3.88 39.36
C ALA A 13 -15.65 -4.78 40.57
N LEU A 14 -16.08 -6.06 40.52
CA LEU A 14 -15.79 -7.08 41.51
C LEU A 14 -14.42 -7.77 41.31
N GLY A 15 -13.67 -7.36 40.32
CA GLY A 15 -12.32 -7.86 40.00
C GLY A 15 -12.28 -9.15 39.20
N TYR A 16 -13.38 -9.51 38.55
CA TYR A 16 -13.38 -10.61 37.58
C TYR A 16 -12.87 -10.14 36.22
N TYR A 17 -12.03 -10.96 35.57
CA TYR A 17 -11.45 -10.63 34.29
C TYR A 17 -12.20 -11.30 33.16
N THR A 18 -12.41 -10.56 32.09
CA THR A 18 -12.92 -11.07 30.83
C THR A 18 -11.80 -11.65 29.98
N GLU A 19 -12.06 -12.76 29.32
CA GLU A 19 -11.21 -13.35 28.29
C GLU A 19 -11.91 -13.20 26.96
N GLU A 20 -11.28 -12.52 26.03
CA GLU A 20 -11.88 -12.28 24.71
C GLU A 20 -10.89 -12.57 23.60
N THR A 21 -11.29 -13.45 22.69
CA THR A 21 -10.60 -13.75 21.42
C THR A 21 -11.42 -13.19 20.25
N ASP A 22 -11.00 -13.46 19.01
CA ASP A 22 -11.78 -13.16 17.80
C ASP A 22 -13.14 -13.86 17.76
N ASP A 23 -13.23 -15.10 18.24
CA ASP A 23 -14.42 -15.95 18.13
C ASP A 23 -15.26 -16.01 19.39
N ILE A 24 -14.65 -15.85 20.55
CA ILE A 24 -15.27 -16.13 21.85
C ILE A 24 -15.00 -14.98 22.83
N PHE A 25 -16.05 -14.59 23.54
CA PHE A 25 -15.95 -13.83 24.77
C PHE A 25 -16.36 -14.73 25.93
N SER A 26 -15.58 -14.72 27.01
CA SER A 26 -15.91 -15.48 28.23
C SER A 26 -15.54 -14.71 29.49
N ILE A 27 -16.29 -15.00 30.58
CA ILE A 27 -15.98 -14.51 31.91
C ILE A 27 -16.29 -15.60 32.94
N ASN A 28 -15.34 -15.83 33.83
CA ASN A 28 -15.51 -16.76 34.96
C ASN A 28 -15.68 -15.95 36.23
N PHE A 29 -16.73 -16.25 37.01
CA PHE A 29 -17.00 -15.55 38.25
C PHE A 29 -17.59 -16.50 39.32
N ASN A 30 -17.47 -16.12 40.59
CA ASN A 30 -18.10 -16.85 41.67
C ASN A 30 -19.43 -16.16 42.04
N TYR A 31 -20.36 -16.93 42.61
CA TYR A 31 -21.57 -16.33 43.16
C TYR A 31 -21.24 -15.27 44.20
N ASN A 32 -21.91 -14.14 44.11
CA ASN A 32 -21.88 -13.06 45.09
C ASN A 32 -23.31 -12.50 45.21
N GLU A 33 -23.72 -12.13 46.43
CA GLU A 33 -25.04 -11.56 46.65
C GLU A 33 -25.31 -10.29 45.83
N GLU A 34 -24.27 -9.51 45.52
CA GLU A 34 -24.35 -8.36 44.63
C GLU A 34 -24.73 -8.75 43.18
N LEU A 35 -24.51 -9.99 42.79
CA LEU A 35 -24.84 -10.53 41.47
C LEU A 35 -26.18 -11.26 41.44
N SER A 36 -26.90 -11.35 42.58
CA SER A 36 -28.19 -12.06 42.68
C SER A 36 -29.20 -11.59 41.63
N ALA A 37 -29.25 -10.28 41.37
CA ALA A 37 -30.14 -9.71 40.34
C ALA A 37 -29.86 -10.15 38.91
N PHE A 38 -28.63 -10.66 38.61
CA PHE A 38 -28.27 -11.17 37.30
C PHE A 38 -28.63 -12.65 37.11
N ILE A 39 -29.01 -13.34 38.21
CA ILE A 39 -29.39 -14.75 38.18
C ILE A 39 -30.91 -14.89 38.26
N GLU A 40 -31.65 -13.78 38.34
CA GLU A 40 -33.11 -13.79 38.29
C GLU A 40 -33.62 -14.25 36.93
N PHE A 41 -34.68 -15.08 36.93
CA PHE A 41 -35.32 -15.64 35.77
C PHE A 41 -35.62 -14.59 34.69
N SER A 42 -36.17 -13.44 35.09
CA SER A 42 -36.51 -12.34 34.20
C SER A 42 -35.30 -11.77 33.44
N TYR A 43 -34.15 -11.65 34.12
CA TYR A 43 -32.95 -11.14 33.54
C TYR A 43 -32.26 -12.18 32.63
N LEU A 44 -32.18 -13.44 33.08
CA LEU A 44 -31.61 -14.55 32.28
C LEU A 44 -32.42 -14.79 31.01
N ASN A 45 -33.74 -14.74 31.10
CA ASN A 45 -34.62 -14.82 29.93
C ASN A 45 -34.41 -13.66 28.94
N LYS A 46 -34.17 -12.46 29.44
CA LYS A 46 -33.82 -11.32 28.60
C LYS A 46 -32.50 -11.53 27.89
N LEU A 47 -31.46 -12.03 28.55
CA LEU A 47 -30.18 -12.38 27.96
C LEU A 47 -30.33 -13.50 26.91
N LYS A 48 -31.05 -14.59 27.24
CA LYS A 48 -31.31 -15.69 26.28
C LYS A 48 -32.00 -15.19 25.01
N ASN A 49 -33.00 -14.33 25.17
CA ASN A 49 -33.72 -13.75 24.03
C ASN A 49 -32.84 -12.79 23.19
N MET A 50 -31.96 -12.06 23.83
CA MET A 50 -31.08 -11.09 23.18
C MET A 50 -29.96 -11.79 22.39
N PHE A 51 -29.34 -12.81 22.97
CA PHE A 51 -28.21 -13.51 22.38
C PHE A 51 -28.60 -14.89 21.77
N SER A 52 -29.78 -15.41 22.14
CA SER A 52 -30.31 -16.68 21.65
C SER A 52 -29.26 -17.80 21.85
N GLU A 53 -29.06 -18.67 20.85
CA GLU A 53 -28.11 -19.78 20.88
C GLU A 53 -26.61 -19.36 20.80
N CYS A 54 -26.34 -18.05 20.84
CA CYS A 54 -24.97 -17.54 20.75
C CYS A 54 -24.30 -17.43 22.12
N MET A 55 -25.08 -17.51 23.21
CA MET A 55 -24.60 -17.36 24.58
C MET A 55 -24.99 -18.56 25.41
N ASN A 56 -24.09 -19.01 26.31
CA ASN A 56 -24.31 -20.03 27.28
C ASN A 56 -23.85 -19.52 28.66
N LEU A 57 -24.56 -19.91 29.69
CA LEU A 57 -24.20 -19.62 31.08
C LEU A 57 -24.10 -20.95 31.87
N TYR A 58 -22.88 -21.37 32.04
CA TYR A 58 -22.58 -22.60 32.78
C TYR A 58 -22.44 -22.32 34.27
N ILE A 59 -22.98 -23.21 35.10
CA ILE A 59 -22.73 -23.27 36.51
C ILE A 59 -22.02 -24.57 36.84
N SER A 60 -20.96 -24.52 37.64
CA SER A 60 -20.26 -25.69 38.13
C SER A 60 -20.22 -25.70 39.64
N SER A 61 -20.67 -26.80 40.26
CA SER A 61 -20.47 -27.08 41.69
C SER A 61 -19.15 -27.83 41.90
N SER A 62 -18.77 -27.95 43.19
CA SER A 62 -17.56 -28.69 43.59
C SER A 62 -17.52 -30.20 43.16
N ILE A 63 -18.52 -30.70 42.44
CA ILE A 63 -18.71 -32.10 42.04
C ILE A 63 -18.66 -32.31 40.51
N ASN A 64 -17.99 -31.46 39.79
CA ASN A 64 -17.65 -31.65 38.35
C ASN A 64 -18.79 -31.70 37.29
N ASN A 65 -20.01 -31.32 37.60
CA ASN A 65 -21.03 -31.20 36.57
C ASN A 65 -21.17 -29.72 36.16
N GLU A 66 -20.81 -29.40 34.93
CA GLU A 66 -21.18 -28.12 34.32
C GLU A 66 -22.58 -28.24 33.74
N ILE A 67 -23.49 -27.35 34.13
CA ILE A 67 -24.88 -27.31 33.68
C ILE A 67 -25.09 -25.96 33.00
N ASP A 68 -25.68 -25.97 31.80
CA ASP A 68 -26.06 -24.73 31.12
C ASP A 68 -27.44 -24.24 31.68
N ILE A 69 -27.40 -23.11 32.37
CA ILE A 69 -28.61 -22.52 32.97
C ILE A 69 -29.64 -22.15 31.89
N PHE A 70 -29.21 -21.81 30.70
CA PHE A 70 -30.15 -21.42 29.64
C PHE A 70 -31.04 -22.55 29.13
N GLU A 71 -30.69 -23.81 29.41
CA GLU A 71 -31.54 -24.94 29.10
C GLU A 71 -32.80 -24.98 29.96
N PHE A 72 -32.73 -24.45 31.20
CA PHE A 72 -33.82 -24.47 32.19
C PHE A 72 -34.68 -23.21 32.18
N LEU A 73 -34.52 -22.29 31.24
CA LEU A 73 -35.28 -21.04 31.17
C LEU A 73 -36.66 -21.18 30.50
N GLU A 74 -37.19 -22.39 30.35
CA GLU A 74 -38.57 -22.61 29.88
C GLU A 74 -39.59 -22.53 31.03
N ASP A 75 -39.16 -22.89 32.24
CA ASP A 75 -39.98 -22.86 33.44
C ASP A 75 -39.20 -22.24 34.64
N GLU A 76 -39.81 -21.27 35.32
CA GLU A 76 -39.19 -20.58 36.48
C GLU A 76 -39.02 -21.50 37.68
N ASP A 77 -39.99 -22.39 37.91
CA ASP A 77 -39.95 -23.36 39.05
C ASP A 77 -38.82 -24.40 38.80
N GLU A 78 -38.63 -24.83 37.57
CA GLU A 78 -37.54 -25.77 37.18
C GLU A 78 -36.17 -25.15 37.41
N LEU A 79 -36.00 -23.87 36.99
CA LEU A 79 -34.75 -23.14 37.23
C LEU A 79 -34.47 -22.98 38.74
N GLU A 80 -35.48 -22.60 39.55
CA GLU A 80 -35.26 -22.46 40.98
C GLU A 80 -34.86 -23.79 41.66
N ASP A 81 -35.50 -24.89 41.28
CA ASP A 81 -35.19 -26.21 41.83
C ASP A 81 -33.78 -26.63 41.46
N GLU A 82 -33.32 -26.39 40.22
CA GLU A 82 -31.97 -26.69 39.80
C GLU A 82 -30.93 -25.84 40.51
N LEU A 83 -31.14 -24.54 40.64
CA LEU A 83 -30.25 -23.61 41.36
C LEU A 83 -30.14 -23.97 42.86
N ARG A 84 -31.25 -24.46 43.49
CA ARG A 84 -31.22 -24.96 44.86
C ARG A 84 -30.44 -26.26 44.99
N SER A 85 -30.53 -27.16 44.01
CA SER A 85 -29.82 -28.44 43.98
C SER A 85 -28.30 -28.29 43.96
N ILE A 86 -27.80 -27.24 43.26
CA ILE A 86 -26.38 -26.97 43.02
C ILE A 86 -25.67 -26.24 44.16
N LYS A 87 -26.39 -25.76 45.19
CA LYS A 87 -25.84 -24.90 46.28
C LYS A 87 -25.12 -23.66 45.70
N ILE A 88 -25.86 -22.81 45.07
CA ILE A 88 -25.41 -21.63 44.31
C ILE A 88 -24.32 -20.80 45.02
N ASN A 89 -24.38 -20.67 46.34
CA ASN A 89 -23.44 -19.87 47.17
C ASN A 89 -21.98 -20.37 47.12
N SER A 90 -21.71 -21.57 46.61
CA SER A 90 -20.36 -22.13 46.45
C SER A 90 -20.01 -22.47 45.01
N SER A 91 -20.82 -22.01 44.07
CA SER A 91 -20.71 -22.37 42.67
C SER A 91 -19.90 -21.34 41.87
N LYS A 92 -19.25 -21.84 40.83
CA LYS A 92 -18.55 -21.02 39.80
C LYS A 92 -19.46 -20.91 38.60
N PHE A 93 -19.48 -19.72 38.04
CA PHE A 93 -20.21 -19.41 36.83
C PHE A 93 -19.21 -19.16 35.67
N LYS A 94 -19.59 -19.58 34.49
CA LYS A 94 -18.87 -19.32 33.29
C LYS A 94 -19.85 -18.87 32.20
N LEU A 95 -19.78 -17.59 31.86
CA LEU A 95 -20.52 -17.02 30.74
C LEU A 95 -19.67 -17.14 29.47
N ILE A 96 -20.25 -17.66 28.40
CA ILE A 96 -19.58 -17.78 27.09
C ILE A 96 -20.49 -17.16 26.03
N LEU A 97 -19.94 -16.25 25.21
CA LEU A 97 -20.59 -15.72 24.01
C LEU A 97 -19.78 -16.12 22.77
N ASN A 98 -20.41 -16.88 21.89
CA ASN A 98 -19.88 -17.19 20.58
C ASN A 98 -20.15 -16.00 19.64
N LYS A 99 -19.12 -15.24 19.35
CA LYS A 99 -19.19 -13.98 18.60
C LYS A 99 -19.51 -14.20 17.13
N ASP A 100 -18.97 -15.25 16.54
CA ASP A 100 -19.21 -15.63 15.14
C ASP A 100 -20.68 -15.97 14.90
N THR A 101 -21.27 -16.76 15.77
CA THR A 101 -22.69 -17.12 15.72
C THR A 101 -23.57 -15.88 15.95
N PHE A 102 -23.17 -15.02 16.89
CA PHE A 102 -23.87 -13.77 17.16
C PHE A 102 -23.90 -12.84 15.95
N ILE A 103 -22.75 -12.63 15.29
CA ILE A 103 -22.66 -11.81 14.07
C ILE A 103 -23.55 -12.39 12.96
N LYS A 104 -23.46 -13.69 12.70
CA LYS A 104 -24.26 -14.34 11.66
C LYS A 104 -25.76 -14.21 11.89
N LYS A 105 -26.21 -14.29 13.14
CA LYS A 105 -27.61 -14.08 13.50
C LYS A 105 -28.06 -12.64 13.35
N LYS A 106 -27.24 -11.69 13.80
CA LYS A 106 -27.58 -10.26 13.80
C LYS A 106 -27.52 -9.64 12.42
N PHE A 107 -26.51 -9.98 11.61
CA PHE A 107 -26.20 -9.31 10.34
C PHE A 107 -26.43 -10.21 9.13
N GLY A 108 -26.76 -11.49 9.35
CA GLY A 108 -26.84 -12.46 8.27
C GLY A 108 -25.46 -12.80 7.68
N THR A 109 -25.47 -13.35 6.48
CA THR A 109 -24.23 -13.69 5.77
C THR A 109 -23.78 -12.50 4.94
N LEU A 110 -22.81 -11.75 5.45
CA LEU A 110 -22.18 -10.64 4.74
C LEU A 110 -21.20 -11.19 3.67
N LYS A 111 -21.45 -10.87 2.40
CA LYS A 111 -20.64 -11.38 1.29
C LYS A 111 -19.36 -10.59 1.11
N ASN A 112 -19.46 -9.26 1.22
CA ASN A 112 -18.38 -8.33 0.92
C ASN A 112 -17.75 -7.69 2.17
N SER A 113 -18.20 -8.06 3.37
CA SER A 113 -17.70 -7.52 4.62
C SER A 113 -17.10 -8.61 5.51
N ASN A 114 -15.95 -8.29 6.11
CA ASN A 114 -15.31 -9.05 7.19
C ASN A 114 -15.60 -8.30 8.48
N LEU A 115 -16.50 -8.83 9.30
CA LEU A 115 -16.97 -8.16 10.50
C LEU A 115 -16.50 -8.93 11.74
N LEU A 116 -15.78 -8.25 12.62
CA LEU A 116 -15.35 -8.77 13.92
C LEU A 116 -16.03 -7.97 15.04
N PHE A 117 -16.56 -8.69 16.00
CA PHE A 117 -17.22 -8.09 17.17
C PHE A 117 -16.34 -8.19 18.41
N PHE A 118 -16.23 -7.10 19.15
CA PHE A 118 -15.57 -7.04 20.44
C PHE A 118 -16.52 -6.50 21.50
N VAL A 119 -16.65 -7.25 22.58
CA VAL A 119 -17.45 -6.82 23.76
C VAL A 119 -16.77 -5.63 24.41
N ASN A 120 -15.45 -5.72 24.61
CA ASN A 120 -14.64 -4.71 25.26
C ASN A 120 -13.71 -4.00 24.28
N GLU A 121 -13.56 -2.69 24.43
CA GLU A 121 -12.61 -1.90 23.65
C GLU A 121 -11.14 -2.29 23.93
N SER A 122 -10.83 -2.71 25.20
CA SER A 122 -9.50 -3.21 25.55
C SER A 122 -9.09 -4.43 24.71
N SER A 123 -10.02 -5.34 24.47
CA SER A 123 -9.78 -6.54 23.63
C SER A 123 -9.50 -6.18 22.18
N LEU A 124 -10.20 -5.18 21.62
CA LEU A 124 -9.86 -4.65 20.30
C LEU A 124 -8.47 -4.02 20.28
N LEU A 125 -8.10 -3.25 21.32
CA LEU A 125 -6.77 -2.64 21.40
C LEU A 125 -5.68 -3.70 21.43
N ASP A 126 -5.82 -4.74 22.24
CA ASP A 126 -4.88 -5.85 22.31
C ASP A 126 -4.80 -6.61 20.98
N TYR A 127 -5.95 -6.77 20.33
CA TYR A 127 -6.04 -7.42 19.03
C TYR A 127 -5.36 -6.62 17.92
N LEU A 128 -5.53 -5.31 17.89
CA LEU A 128 -4.88 -4.41 16.94
C LEU A 128 -3.41 -4.16 17.26
N ASN A 129 -2.98 -4.35 18.49
CA ASN A 129 -1.58 -4.17 18.87
C ASN A 129 -0.67 -5.34 18.50
N LYS A 130 -1.21 -6.37 17.87
CA LYS A 130 -0.44 -7.49 17.32
C LYS A 130 0.54 -6.99 16.25
N ASP A 131 1.52 -7.85 15.91
CA ASP A 131 2.44 -7.52 14.83
C ASP A 131 1.72 -7.43 13.46
N ILE A 132 2.35 -6.77 12.52
CA ILE A 132 1.76 -6.47 11.21
C ILE A 132 1.44 -7.76 10.42
N TYR A 133 2.27 -8.81 10.57
CA TYR A 133 2.06 -10.08 9.91
C TYR A 133 0.82 -10.81 10.46
N GLU A 134 0.64 -10.79 11.78
CA GLU A 134 -0.58 -11.33 12.40
C GLU A 134 -1.82 -10.53 12.01
N LEU A 135 -1.74 -9.20 11.97
CA LEU A 135 -2.84 -8.35 11.51
C LEU A 135 -3.27 -8.73 10.09
N GLU A 136 -2.31 -8.89 9.17
CA GLU A 136 -2.62 -9.27 7.79
C GLU A 136 -3.28 -10.64 7.68
N ASN A 137 -2.82 -11.62 8.44
CA ASN A 137 -3.25 -13.02 8.28
C ASN A 137 -4.48 -13.40 9.10
N LYS A 138 -4.72 -12.71 10.22
CA LYS A 138 -5.79 -13.08 11.16
C LYS A 138 -6.89 -12.04 11.32
N VAL A 139 -6.57 -10.76 11.06
CA VAL A 139 -7.45 -9.64 11.35
C VAL A 139 -8.13 -9.12 10.10
N PHE A 140 -7.34 -8.79 9.09
CA PHE A 140 -7.84 -8.17 7.87
C PHE A 140 -8.13 -9.21 6.77
N ASN A 141 -9.11 -8.89 5.95
CA ASN A 141 -9.41 -9.65 4.74
C ASN A 141 -9.25 -8.72 3.53
N LYS A 142 -8.39 -9.11 2.59
CA LYS A 142 -8.06 -8.29 1.42
C LYS A 142 -9.21 -8.12 0.43
N ASP A 143 -10.13 -9.08 0.42
CA ASP A 143 -11.21 -9.17 -0.56
C ASP A 143 -12.54 -8.63 0.02
N LYS A 144 -12.52 -8.14 1.27
CA LYS A 144 -13.70 -7.69 1.98
C LYS A 144 -13.49 -6.34 2.67
N ASN A 145 -14.58 -5.61 2.90
CA ASN A 145 -14.60 -4.45 3.78
C ASN A 145 -14.35 -4.90 5.22
N ASN A 146 -13.31 -4.40 5.85
CA ASN A 146 -13.00 -4.76 7.23
C ASN A 146 -13.77 -3.84 8.19
N ALA A 147 -14.49 -4.43 9.13
CA ALA A 147 -15.26 -3.70 10.11
C ALA A 147 -15.11 -4.31 11.51
N PHE A 148 -14.79 -3.47 12.49
CA PHE A 148 -14.80 -3.82 13.90
C PHE A 148 -15.99 -3.18 14.58
N VAL A 149 -16.74 -3.99 15.29
CA VAL A 149 -17.92 -3.57 16.02
C VAL A 149 -17.64 -3.68 17.50
N LEU A 150 -17.78 -2.56 18.20
CA LEU A 150 -17.58 -2.48 19.64
C LEU A 150 -18.91 -2.47 20.38
N GLY A 151 -19.00 -3.34 21.36
CA GLY A 151 -20.22 -3.42 22.17
C GLY A 151 -20.33 -2.34 23.24
N ASN A 152 -19.23 -1.99 23.88
CA ASN A 152 -19.20 -1.07 25.03
C ASN A 152 -18.29 0.14 24.78
N SER A 153 -18.46 0.83 23.68
CA SER A 153 -17.66 2.01 23.36
C SER A 153 -18.48 3.03 22.57
N LYS A 154 -18.01 4.26 22.53
CA LYS A 154 -18.54 5.30 21.63
C LYS A 154 -17.65 5.50 20.41
N THR A 155 -16.63 4.65 20.24
CA THR A 155 -15.63 4.78 19.20
C THR A 155 -16.25 4.67 17.81
N PHE A 156 -15.94 5.64 16.97
CA PHE A 156 -16.32 5.66 15.56
C PHE A 156 -15.17 6.19 14.70
N LEU A 157 -14.64 5.35 13.82
CA LEU A 157 -13.63 5.68 12.83
C LEU A 157 -13.98 5.02 11.50
N LYS A 158 -13.72 5.70 10.39
CA LYS A 158 -13.96 5.17 9.06
C LYS A 158 -12.92 5.70 8.07
N ASN A 159 -12.36 4.81 7.28
CA ASN A 159 -11.67 5.13 6.05
C ASN A 159 -12.18 4.20 4.92
N ASP A 160 -11.54 4.21 3.75
CA ASP A 160 -11.97 3.41 2.61
C ASP A 160 -11.75 1.89 2.80
N TYR A 161 -10.98 1.46 3.82
CA TYR A 161 -10.51 0.09 4.02
C TYR A 161 -10.96 -0.53 5.33
N LEU A 162 -11.13 0.31 6.34
CA LEU A 162 -11.43 -0.12 7.70
C LEU A 162 -12.48 0.77 8.32
N ARG A 163 -13.42 0.15 9.01
CA ARG A 163 -14.40 0.81 9.84
C ARG A 163 -14.35 0.28 11.26
N ILE A 164 -14.40 1.17 12.24
CA ILE A 164 -14.62 0.86 13.66
C ILE A 164 -15.88 1.58 14.08
N THR A 165 -16.85 0.83 14.55
CA THR A 165 -18.16 1.37 14.94
C THR A 165 -18.64 0.76 16.26
N ASN A 166 -19.66 1.35 16.88
CA ASN A 166 -20.24 0.86 18.12
C ASN A 166 -21.62 0.26 17.91
N MET A 167 -22.02 -0.63 18.81
CA MET A 167 -23.41 -1.05 18.99
C MET A 167 -24.10 -0.20 20.05
N GLN A 168 -25.39 0.05 19.87
CA GLN A 168 -26.19 0.66 20.93
C GLN A 168 -26.31 -0.30 22.11
N ARG A 169 -25.94 0.17 23.31
CA ARG A 169 -25.91 -0.62 24.56
C ARG A 169 -27.25 -1.30 24.91
N GLU A 170 -28.36 -0.64 24.61
CA GLU A 170 -29.68 -1.09 25.09
C GLU A 170 -30.23 -2.24 24.25
N ASN A 171 -29.98 -2.29 22.95
CA ASN A 171 -30.64 -3.21 22.03
C ASN A 171 -29.68 -4.06 21.21
N PHE A 172 -28.37 -3.91 21.35
CA PHE A 172 -27.38 -4.52 20.45
C PHE A 172 -27.73 -4.31 18.97
N THR A 173 -28.30 -3.14 18.67
CA THR A 173 -28.61 -2.76 17.29
C THR A 173 -27.52 -1.87 16.76
N ILE A 174 -27.04 -2.23 15.60
CA ILE A 174 -26.28 -1.31 14.74
C ILE A 174 -27.30 -0.83 13.71
N GLU A 175 -27.29 0.46 13.41
CA GLU A 175 -28.04 0.90 12.24
C GLU A 175 -27.44 0.25 11.00
N ILE A 176 -28.22 -0.63 10.35
CA ILE A 176 -27.79 -1.39 9.16
C ILE A 176 -27.40 -0.44 8.02
N SER A 177 -27.97 0.79 8.00
CA SER A 177 -27.55 1.87 7.10
C SER A 177 -26.07 2.19 7.17
N ASP A 178 -25.42 1.79 8.26
CA ASP A 178 -24.00 2.00 8.50
C ASP A 178 -23.09 0.94 7.87
N PHE A 179 -23.61 -0.21 7.44
CA PHE A 179 -22.83 -1.24 6.75
C PHE A 179 -23.16 -1.25 5.26
N ASP A 180 -22.30 -0.60 4.50
CA ASP A 180 -22.31 -0.73 3.06
C ASP A 180 -21.59 -2.05 2.70
N ASP A 181 -22.36 -3.10 2.39
CA ASP A 181 -21.84 -4.39 1.89
C ASP A 181 -21.60 -4.34 0.36
N SER A 182 -21.35 -3.15 -0.18
CA SER A 182 -20.93 -2.98 -1.57
C SER A 182 -19.53 -3.56 -1.81
N PRO A 183 -19.23 -4.07 -3.02
CA PRO A 183 -17.91 -4.59 -3.34
C PRO A 183 -16.84 -3.53 -3.18
N ILE A 184 -15.71 -3.89 -2.59
CA ILE A 184 -14.54 -3.01 -2.50
C ILE A 184 -14.02 -2.72 -3.91
N ASN A 185 -13.97 -1.45 -4.26
CA ASN A 185 -13.36 -0.99 -5.51
C ASN A 185 -11.92 -0.46 -5.28
N ILE A 186 -11.12 -1.19 -4.51
CA ILE A 186 -9.79 -0.72 -4.12
C ILE A 186 -8.73 -1.51 -4.89
N ASN A 187 -8.00 -0.82 -5.75
CA ASN A 187 -6.92 -1.44 -6.52
C ASN A 187 -5.60 -1.48 -5.71
N THR A 188 -5.59 -2.19 -4.58
CA THR A 188 -4.37 -2.45 -3.80
C THR A 188 -3.33 -3.24 -4.59
N LYS A 189 -3.76 -4.03 -5.57
CA LYS A 189 -2.88 -4.86 -6.40
C LYS A 189 -1.78 -4.03 -7.07
N LYS A 190 -2.13 -2.89 -7.68
CA LYS A 190 -1.15 -2.01 -8.32
C LYS A 190 -0.09 -1.49 -7.34
N ILE A 191 -0.52 -1.11 -6.13
CA ILE A 191 0.39 -0.62 -5.07
C ILE A 191 1.35 -1.73 -4.66
N ILE A 192 0.84 -2.95 -4.47
CA ILE A 192 1.65 -4.11 -4.07
C ILE A 192 2.61 -4.54 -5.18
N ASP A 193 2.18 -4.52 -6.43
CA ASP A 193 3.06 -4.83 -7.57
C ASP A 193 4.24 -3.83 -7.62
N ILE A 194 3.99 -2.53 -7.52
CA ILE A 194 5.02 -1.50 -7.44
C ILE A 194 5.94 -1.72 -6.22
N ARG A 195 5.37 -2.02 -5.05
CA ARG A 195 6.18 -2.30 -3.85
C ARG A 195 7.12 -3.48 -4.08
N ASN A 196 6.65 -4.56 -4.66
CA ASN A 196 7.45 -5.77 -4.90
C ASN A 196 8.63 -5.52 -5.85
N GLU A 197 8.51 -4.53 -6.75
CA GLU A 197 9.61 -4.11 -7.63
C GLU A 197 10.63 -3.21 -6.90
N LEU A 198 10.20 -2.39 -5.95
CA LEU A 198 11.00 -1.33 -5.35
C LEU A 198 11.55 -1.65 -3.96
N CYS A 199 10.90 -2.55 -3.23
CA CYS A 199 11.18 -2.86 -1.84
C CYS A 199 11.32 -4.37 -1.63
N ASN A 200 12.21 -4.77 -0.70
CA ASN A 200 12.33 -6.15 -0.28
C ASN A 200 11.92 -6.28 1.19
N TRP A 201 10.83 -6.96 1.45
CA TRP A 201 10.31 -7.19 2.79
C TRP A 201 10.24 -8.69 3.10
N ILE A 202 11.12 -9.15 3.99
CA ILE A 202 11.14 -10.51 4.50
C ILE A 202 10.26 -10.55 5.76
N ASN A 203 9.45 -11.59 5.90
CA ASN A 203 8.50 -11.75 7.01
C ASN A 203 7.51 -10.59 7.18
N GLY A 204 7.29 -9.82 6.13
CA GLY A 204 6.35 -8.70 6.13
C GLY A 204 5.00 -9.03 5.51
N THR A 205 4.19 -7.99 5.34
CA THR A 205 2.87 -8.12 4.73
C THR A 205 2.97 -8.43 3.23
N LYS A 206 2.01 -9.23 2.75
CA LYS A 206 1.88 -9.55 1.32
C LYS A 206 1.01 -8.52 0.59
N TRP A 207 -0.02 -8.01 1.27
CA TRP A 207 -1.04 -7.15 0.67
C TRP A 207 -1.48 -5.98 1.54
N LEU A 208 -1.23 -6.00 2.87
CA LEU A 208 -1.63 -4.92 3.78
C LEU A 208 -0.81 -3.67 3.48
N CYS A 209 -1.46 -2.57 3.08
CA CYS A 209 -0.83 -1.30 2.77
C CYS A 209 -1.12 -0.24 3.85
N PRO A 210 -0.37 0.87 3.88
CA PRO A 210 -0.53 1.93 4.89
C PRO A 210 -1.94 2.52 4.94
N ASP A 211 -2.65 2.52 3.83
CA ASP A 211 -4.00 3.06 3.70
C ASP A 211 -5.01 2.43 4.66
N TYR A 212 -4.83 1.16 5.06
CA TYR A 212 -5.67 0.50 6.05
C TYR A 212 -5.59 1.15 7.43
N MET A 213 -4.42 1.71 7.78
CA MET A 213 -4.14 2.24 9.11
C MET A 213 -4.24 3.77 9.17
N TYR A 214 -4.36 4.45 8.02
CA TYR A 214 -4.42 5.90 8.00
C TYR A 214 -5.85 6.42 8.18
N PHE A 215 -6.04 7.27 9.20
CA PHE A 215 -7.27 8.00 9.45
C PHE A 215 -6.97 9.50 9.57
N ASP A 216 -7.87 10.32 9.05
CA ASP A 216 -7.81 11.76 9.30
C ASP A 216 -8.38 12.07 10.69
N PHE A 217 -7.55 11.93 11.71
CA PHE A 217 -7.95 12.17 13.11
C PHE A 217 -8.34 13.61 13.42
N LYS A 218 -8.24 14.54 12.49
CA LYS A 218 -8.79 15.90 12.60
C LYS A 218 -10.27 15.97 12.25
N ASN A 219 -10.83 14.93 11.68
CA ASN A 219 -12.25 14.89 11.36
C ASN A 219 -13.07 14.87 12.65
N SER A 220 -13.87 15.94 12.83
CA SER A 220 -14.71 16.12 14.02
C SER A 220 -15.81 15.07 14.21
N ASN A 221 -16.11 14.30 13.16
CA ASN A 221 -17.09 13.21 13.23
C ASN A 221 -16.50 11.92 13.81
N PHE A 222 -15.18 11.84 13.98
CA PHE A 222 -14.53 10.66 14.54
C PHE A 222 -14.49 10.74 16.07
N ILE A 223 -14.80 9.62 16.70
CA ILE A 223 -14.77 9.42 18.15
C ILE A 223 -13.80 8.27 18.42
N PHE A 224 -12.77 8.52 19.21
CA PHE A 224 -11.73 7.53 19.51
C PHE A 224 -11.01 7.84 20.81
N ASN A 225 -10.39 6.83 21.42
CA ASN A 225 -9.49 7.05 22.54
C ASN A 225 -8.03 7.22 22.07
N SER A 226 -7.18 7.76 22.95
CA SER A 226 -5.77 8.01 22.64
C SER A 226 -4.97 6.74 22.37
N LYS A 227 -5.29 5.60 23.02
CA LYS A 227 -4.61 4.33 22.84
C LYS A 227 -4.86 3.77 21.43
N LEU A 228 -6.13 3.74 21.01
CA LEU A 228 -6.51 3.30 19.66
C LEU A 228 -5.81 4.15 18.60
N ARG A 229 -5.86 5.47 18.76
CA ARG A 229 -5.15 6.39 17.86
C ARG A 229 -3.68 6.04 17.75
N ASN A 230 -2.99 5.88 18.86
CA ASN A 230 -1.54 5.60 18.86
C ASN A 230 -1.21 4.26 18.20
N ILE A 231 -2.02 3.21 18.40
CA ILE A 231 -1.85 1.92 17.72
C ILE A 231 -1.98 2.07 16.21
N LEU A 232 -3.01 2.76 15.74
CA LEU A 232 -3.23 2.98 14.30
C LEU A 232 -2.12 3.84 13.68
N LEU A 233 -1.69 4.91 14.37
CA LEU A 233 -0.58 5.74 13.93
C LEU A 233 0.75 4.96 13.89
N LYS A 234 1.03 4.13 14.90
CA LYS A 234 2.18 3.23 14.94
C LYS A 234 2.23 2.35 13.68
N HIS A 235 1.17 1.63 13.41
CA HIS A 235 1.11 0.74 12.24
C HIS A 235 1.18 1.50 10.91
N CYS A 236 0.55 2.67 10.83
CA CYS A 236 0.67 3.54 9.65
C CYS A 236 2.13 3.91 9.37
N VAL A 237 2.89 4.32 10.40
CA VAL A 237 4.31 4.65 10.27
C VAL A 237 5.13 3.41 9.87
N TYR A 238 4.91 2.28 10.53
CA TYR A 238 5.64 1.03 10.27
C TYR A 238 5.47 0.58 8.82
N ILE A 239 4.23 0.46 8.36
CA ILE A 239 3.94 0.00 7.01
C ILE A 239 4.43 1.04 5.98
N SER A 240 4.19 2.34 6.20
CA SER A 240 4.65 3.41 5.29
C SER A 240 6.17 3.39 5.13
N THR A 241 6.92 3.24 6.24
CA THR A 241 8.38 3.17 6.20
C THR A 241 8.87 1.92 5.48
N ALA A 242 8.22 0.76 5.71
CA ALA A 242 8.54 -0.47 5.00
C ALA A 242 8.29 -0.37 3.49
N PHE A 243 7.25 0.36 3.06
CA PHE A 243 6.97 0.65 1.65
C PHE A 243 7.95 1.64 1.02
N ILE A 244 8.71 2.39 1.81
CA ILE A 244 9.74 3.32 1.34
C ILE A 244 11.13 2.65 1.38
N ALA A 245 11.40 1.81 2.37
CA ALA A 245 12.70 1.20 2.60
C ALA A 245 13.16 0.29 1.46
N ASN A 246 14.48 0.10 1.32
CA ASN A 246 15.01 -0.89 0.39
C ASN A 246 14.80 -2.31 0.88
N TYR A 247 14.86 -2.48 2.21
CA TYR A 247 14.79 -3.78 2.85
C TYR A 247 14.18 -3.63 4.24
N THR A 248 13.23 -4.48 4.60
CA THR A 248 12.61 -4.55 5.94
C THR A 248 12.56 -6.01 6.40
N ASN A 249 12.94 -6.26 7.64
CA ASN A 249 12.93 -7.59 8.26
C ASN A 249 12.78 -7.48 9.77
N VAL A 250 12.50 -8.61 10.41
CA VAL A 250 12.57 -8.79 11.86
C VAL A 250 13.95 -9.37 12.21
N ASP A 251 14.62 -8.79 13.19
CA ASP A 251 15.85 -9.34 13.73
C ASP A 251 15.55 -10.64 14.49
N GLU A 252 16.19 -11.73 14.08
CA GLU A 252 15.91 -13.08 14.63
C GLU A 252 16.30 -13.23 16.11
N GLN A 253 17.23 -12.40 16.61
CA GLN A 253 17.72 -12.48 17.98
C GLN A 253 16.92 -11.61 18.94
N THR A 254 16.57 -10.42 18.50
CA THR A 254 15.91 -9.40 19.32
C THR A 254 14.40 -9.35 19.10
N GLY A 255 13.90 -9.89 17.99
CA GLY A 255 12.50 -9.75 17.56
C GLY A 255 12.13 -8.34 17.08
N ILE A 256 13.10 -7.43 16.97
CA ILE A 256 12.86 -6.04 16.59
C ILE A 256 12.70 -5.93 15.08
N LEU A 257 11.63 -5.29 14.65
CA LEU A 257 11.44 -4.91 13.26
C LEU A 257 12.41 -3.79 12.90
N PHE A 258 13.08 -3.90 11.75
CA PHE A 258 13.97 -2.86 11.24
C PHE A 258 13.83 -2.67 9.73
N SER A 259 14.16 -1.48 9.27
CA SER A 259 14.20 -1.11 7.85
C SER A 259 15.55 -0.50 7.48
N ASN A 260 16.10 -0.93 6.35
CA ASN A 260 17.30 -0.34 5.77
C ASN A 260 16.93 0.57 4.61
N ILE A 261 17.39 1.81 4.66
CA ILE A 261 17.22 2.82 3.63
C ILE A 261 18.60 3.17 3.05
N ASN A 262 18.78 2.89 1.77
CA ASN A 262 20.00 3.16 1.04
C ASN A 262 19.81 4.42 0.17
N GLY A 263 20.34 5.52 0.63
CA GLY A 263 20.38 6.79 -0.10
C GLY A 263 21.83 7.20 -0.35
N SER A 264 22.21 8.40 0.09
CA SER A 264 23.61 8.86 0.12
C SER A 264 24.48 8.00 1.05
N LYS A 265 23.86 7.50 2.12
CA LYS A 265 24.44 6.54 3.06
C LYS A 265 23.40 5.45 3.37
N LYS A 266 23.85 4.32 3.88
CA LYS A 266 22.97 3.26 4.40
C LYS A 266 22.55 3.65 5.82
N ILE A 267 21.25 3.73 6.05
CA ILE A 267 20.62 4.00 7.34
C ILE A 267 19.81 2.77 7.75
N THR A 268 19.93 2.37 9.02
CA THR A 268 19.06 1.37 9.64
C THR A 268 18.11 2.07 10.58
N VAL A 269 16.82 1.86 10.37
CA VAL A 269 15.73 2.37 11.20
C VAL A 269 15.17 1.19 11.98
N GLU A 270 15.41 1.16 13.28
CA GLU A 270 14.85 0.18 14.21
C GLU A 270 13.55 0.74 14.79
N TYR A 271 12.46 -0.01 14.67
CA TYR A 271 11.16 0.44 15.16
C TYR A 271 11.06 0.30 16.67
N LYS A 272 10.39 1.25 17.29
CA LYS A 272 10.19 1.28 18.74
C LYS A 272 8.71 1.38 19.07
N ASP A 273 8.28 0.62 20.07
CA ASP A 273 6.90 0.62 20.54
C ASP A 273 6.55 1.81 21.42
N ASP A 274 7.52 2.32 22.20
CA ASP A 274 7.32 3.36 23.21
C ASP A 274 7.47 4.79 22.64
N VAL A 275 6.99 5.03 21.43
CA VAL A 275 7.04 6.35 20.80
C VAL A 275 5.65 6.98 20.78
N GLU A 276 5.57 8.23 21.21
CA GLU A 276 4.36 9.02 21.04
C GLU A 276 4.31 9.58 19.60
N TYR A 277 3.22 9.29 18.90
CA TYR A 277 3.05 9.67 17.50
C TYR A 277 2.26 10.97 17.38
N ASP A 278 2.88 12.01 16.84
CA ASP A 278 2.18 13.22 16.44
C ASP A 278 1.41 13.00 15.13
N ILE A 279 0.15 13.41 15.11
CA ILE A 279 -0.77 13.21 13.98
C ILE A 279 -0.22 13.87 12.71
N GLU A 280 0.35 15.08 12.82
CA GLU A 280 0.86 15.81 11.67
C GLU A 280 2.12 15.13 11.10
N MET A 281 3.03 14.69 11.95
CA MET A 281 4.23 14.00 11.51
C MET A 281 3.90 12.69 10.81
N VAL A 282 2.96 11.91 11.35
CA VAL A 282 2.48 10.68 10.71
C VAL A 282 1.80 10.97 9.38
N ARG A 283 1.03 12.06 9.29
CA ARG A 283 0.44 12.51 8.01
C ARG A 283 1.51 12.76 6.95
N TYR A 284 2.64 13.39 7.31
CA TYR A 284 3.72 13.60 6.36
C TYR A 284 4.41 12.30 5.92
N ILE A 285 4.61 11.35 6.84
CA ILE A 285 5.15 10.02 6.50
C ILE A 285 4.20 9.28 5.54
N PHE A 286 2.92 9.29 5.81
CA PHE A 286 1.91 8.72 4.93
C PHE A 286 1.87 9.45 3.56
N SER A 287 2.01 10.78 3.55
CA SER A 287 2.07 11.56 2.33
C SER A 287 3.29 11.24 1.48
N GLN A 288 4.46 10.96 2.09
CA GLN A 288 5.65 10.48 1.39
C GLN A 288 5.38 9.16 0.65
N TYR A 289 4.75 8.20 1.34
CA TYR A 289 4.32 6.95 0.73
C TYR A 289 3.34 7.20 -0.43
N LYS A 290 2.27 7.94 -0.23
CA LYS A 290 1.28 8.24 -1.28
C LYS A 290 1.92 8.89 -2.48
N TRP A 291 2.74 9.90 -2.27
CA TRP A 291 3.44 10.63 -3.33
C TRP A 291 4.33 9.71 -4.18
N VAL A 292 5.03 8.74 -3.57
CA VAL A 292 5.84 7.75 -4.29
C VAL A 292 4.96 6.85 -5.16
N TYR A 293 3.86 6.33 -4.60
CA TYR A 293 3.06 5.29 -5.25
C TYR A 293 2.01 5.81 -6.23
N GLU A 294 1.79 7.11 -6.32
CA GLU A 294 0.88 7.71 -7.30
C GLU A 294 1.39 7.60 -8.75
N SER A 295 2.66 7.96 -8.99
CA SER A 295 3.25 7.98 -10.33
C SER A 295 4.78 8.07 -10.27
N ASN A 296 5.48 7.57 -11.30
CA ASN A 296 6.95 7.62 -11.42
C ASN A 296 7.68 7.05 -10.19
N SER A 297 7.20 5.96 -9.67
CA SER A 297 7.58 5.44 -8.35
C SER A 297 9.06 5.14 -8.21
N SER A 298 9.75 4.66 -9.26
CA SER A 298 11.18 4.34 -9.23
C SER A 298 12.06 5.57 -9.03
N ASP A 299 11.78 6.68 -9.73
CA ASP A 299 12.55 7.92 -9.59
C ASP A 299 12.25 8.60 -8.26
N LYS A 300 10.97 8.66 -7.89
CA LYS A 300 10.51 9.28 -6.64
C LYS A 300 11.05 8.58 -5.40
N ILE A 301 11.01 7.25 -5.35
CA ILE A 301 11.51 6.50 -4.20
C ILE A 301 13.03 6.66 -4.03
N GLY A 302 13.77 6.71 -5.14
CA GLY A 302 15.22 6.96 -5.12
C GLY A 302 15.56 8.31 -4.49
N ILE A 303 14.84 9.37 -4.92
CA ILE A 303 15.02 10.73 -4.39
C ILE A 303 14.60 10.80 -2.91
N LEU A 304 13.46 10.18 -2.54
CA LEU A 304 13.01 10.13 -1.15
C LEU A 304 14.03 9.44 -0.23
N ARG A 305 14.53 8.26 -0.63
CA ARG A 305 15.56 7.52 0.12
C ARG A 305 16.83 8.33 0.29
N HIS A 306 17.26 9.03 -0.76
CA HIS A 306 18.41 9.93 -0.71
C HIS A 306 18.17 11.05 0.29
N THR A 307 17.02 11.73 0.24
CA THR A 307 16.66 12.80 1.15
C THR A 307 16.59 12.31 2.60
N ILE A 308 15.89 11.20 2.88
CA ILE A 308 15.85 10.61 4.22
C ILE A 308 17.25 10.35 4.74
N SER A 309 18.12 9.74 3.93
CA SER A 309 19.49 9.43 4.35
C SER A 309 20.33 10.66 4.65
N MET A 310 20.07 11.79 4.01
CA MET A 310 20.72 13.07 4.32
C MET A 310 20.26 13.63 5.67
N PHE A 311 18.95 13.60 5.93
CA PHE A 311 18.41 14.15 7.19
C PHE A 311 18.77 13.31 8.42
N LEU A 312 18.96 11.99 8.27
CA LEU A 312 19.23 11.08 9.39
C LEU A 312 20.73 10.87 9.68
N CYS A 313 21.63 11.52 8.95
CA CYS A 313 23.06 11.23 9.05
C CYS A 313 23.82 11.91 10.20
N ASP A 314 23.33 12.98 10.79
CA ASP A 314 24.16 13.91 11.55
C ASP A 314 23.84 14.04 13.05
N GLU A 315 22.86 13.31 13.59
CA GLU A 315 22.48 13.47 15.00
C GLU A 315 22.64 12.16 15.79
N CYS A 316 23.70 12.09 16.61
CA CYS A 316 23.95 10.96 17.52
C CYS A 316 23.04 10.90 18.76
N LYS A 317 22.11 11.84 18.93
CA LYS A 317 21.33 12.01 20.17
C LYS A 317 19.98 11.29 20.16
N TYR A 318 19.41 11.07 19.00
CA TYR A 318 18.12 10.39 18.80
C TYR A 318 18.29 9.12 17.96
N SER A 319 17.40 8.15 18.15
CA SER A 319 17.35 7.02 17.22
C SER A 319 16.95 7.50 15.83
N CYS A 320 17.44 6.81 14.79
CA CYS A 320 17.05 7.12 13.40
C CYS A 320 15.52 7.10 13.21
N TYR A 321 14.82 6.25 13.96
CA TYR A 321 13.37 6.16 13.93
C TYR A 321 12.67 7.43 14.45
N GLU A 322 13.04 7.87 15.66
CA GLU A 322 12.49 9.10 16.25
C GLU A 322 12.82 10.33 15.40
N LEU A 323 14.06 10.38 14.88
CA LEU A 323 14.49 11.47 14.02
C LEU A 323 13.71 11.50 12.70
N MET A 324 13.44 10.36 12.10
CA MET A 324 12.63 10.25 10.88
C MET A 324 11.20 10.78 11.11
N ILE A 325 10.58 10.46 12.24
CA ILE A 325 9.26 10.97 12.60
C ILE A 325 9.33 12.50 12.80
N ASN A 326 10.25 12.98 13.61
CA ASN A 326 10.38 14.40 13.95
C ASN A 326 10.75 15.30 12.75
N LYS A 327 11.38 14.73 11.72
CA LYS A 327 11.77 15.44 10.48
C LYS A 327 10.88 15.13 9.28
N ALA A 328 9.74 14.45 9.50
CA ALA A 328 8.89 13.98 8.42
C ALA A 328 8.40 15.10 7.48
N GLU A 329 8.08 16.26 8.02
CA GLU A 329 7.67 17.44 7.25
C GLU A 329 8.79 17.97 6.37
N ASP A 330 9.97 18.22 6.97
CA ASP A 330 11.15 18.72 6.26
C ASP A 330 11.58 17.77 5.14
N ILE A 331 11.55 16.46 5.41
CA ILE A 331 11.87 15.41 4.43
C ILE A 331 10.87 15.45 3.27
N TYR A 332 9.57 15.56 3.56
CA TYR A 332 8.53 15.60 2.53
C TYR A 332 8.74 16.78 1.58
N TYR A 333 8.84 18.00 2.10
CA TYR A 333 8.99 19.20 1.26
C TYR A 333 10.32 19.22 0.52
N SER A 334 11.43 18.83 1.17
CA SER A 334 12.73 18.70 0.50
C SER A 334 12.70 17.70 -0.65
N THR A 335 12.03 16.57 -0.45
CA THR A 335 11.89 15.53 -1.48
C THR A 335 11.11 16.03 -2.68
N CYS A 336 9.96 16.67 -2.47
CA CYS A 336 9.15 17.24 -3.54
C CYS A 336 9.94 18.28 -4.35
N LYS A 337 10.62 19.19 -3.67
CA LYS A 337 11.45 20.22 -4.32
C LYS A 337 12.61 19.61 -5.12
N THR A 338 13.26 18.58 -4.58
CA THR A 338 14.36 17.89 -5.28
C THR A 338 13.86 17.19 -6.52
N PHE A 339 12.68 16.59 -6.48
CA PHE A 339 12.05 15.94 -7.64
C PHE A 339 11.66 16.95 -8.72
N ASP A 340 11.13 18.11 -8.36
CA ASP A 340 10.83 19.18 -9.32
C ASP A 340 12.10 19.67 -10.03
N ASN A 341 13.19 19.84 -9.29
CA ASN A 341 14.49 20.20 -9.87
C ASN A 341 15.03 19.11 -10.81
N TYR A 342 14.88 17.83 -10.44
CA TYR A 342 15.23 16.69 -11.27
C TYR A 342 14.44 16.66 -12.58
N LEU A 343 13.14 16.88 -12.54
CA LEU A 343 12.29 16.95 -13.75
C LEU A 343 12.70 18.10 -14.64
N ASN A 344 12.96 19.28 -14.08
CA ASN A 344 13.42 20.45 -14.84
C ASN A 344 14.78 20.17 -15.49
N GLY A 345 15.70 19.49 -14.83
CA GLY A 345 16.95 19.03 -15.41
C GLY A 345 16.77 18.06 -16.57
N LYS A 346 15.92 17.05 -16.42
CA LYS A 346 15.58 16.08 -17.47
C LYS A 346 14.92 16.73 -18.68
N VAL A 347 14.04 17.67 -18.47
CA VAL A 347 13.39 18.44 -19.56
C VAL A 347 14.43 19.24 -20.32
N LYS A 348 15.36 19.91 -19.64
CA LYS A 348 16.45 20.65 -20.30
C LYS A 348 17.35 19.72 -21.11
N GLU A 349 17.78 18.60 -20.55
CA GLU A 349 18.61 17.59 -21.23
C GLU A 349 17.90 17.06 -22.52
N TYR A 350 16.59 16.77 -22.43
CA TYR A 350 15.81 16.36 -23.59
C TYR A 350 15.81 17.41 -24.71
N PHE A 351 15.65 18.70 -24.38
CA PHE A 351 15.72 19.76 -25.41
C PHE A 351 17.11 19.93 -25.99
N GLU A 352 18.17 19.78 -25.20
CA GLU A 352 19.54 19.80 -25.67
C GLU A 352 19.83 18.64 -26.62
N GLU A 353 19.37 17.44 -26.34
CA GLU A 353 19.49 16.29 -27.23
C GLU A 353 18.70 16.49 -28.54
N GLN A 354 17.48 17.01 -28.47
CA GLN A 354 16.68 17.34 -29.65
C GLN A 354 17.38 18.40 -30.51
N HIS A 355 18.01 19.39 -29.89
CA HIS A 355 18.80 20.39 -30.65
C HIS A 355 19.98 19.79 -31.33
N LYS A 356 20.79 18.96 -30.67
CA LYS A 356 21.92 18.22 -31.24
C LYS A 356 21.49 17.32 -32.41
N PHE A 357 20.35 16.64 -32.24
CA PHE A 357 19.81 15.79 -33.29
C PHE A 357 19.41 16.60 -34.56
N ARG A 358 18.77 17.77 -34.36
CA ARG A 358 18.41 18.69 -35.48
C ARG A 358 19.64 19.23 -36.16
N GLU A 359 20.70 19.60 -35.42
CA GLU A 359 21.97 20.05 -35.99
C GLU A 359 22.64 18.92 -36.84
N MET A 360 22.65 17.71 -36.32
CA MET A 360 23.18 16.55 -37.02
C MET A 360 22.43 16.27 -38.32
N LEU A 361 21.10 16.34 -38.31
CA LEU A 361 20.28 16.22 -39.51
C LEU A 361 20.55 17.34 -40.49
N SER A 362 20.65 18.59 -40.05
CA SER A 362 20.96 19.73 -40.90
C SER A 362 22.33 19.59 -41.57
N ASN A 363 23.33 19.15 -40.82
CA ASN A 363 24.66 18.91 -41.38
C ASN A 363 24.66 17.77 -42.40
N LYS A 364 23.97 16.66 -42.13
CA LYS A 364 23.79 15.57 -43.08
C LYS A 364 23.08 16.01 -44.38
N CYS A 365 22.05 16.85 -44.24
CA CYS A 365 21.38 17.42 -45.44
C CYS A 365 22.32 18.29 -46.26
N LYS A 366 23.15 19.13 -45.62
CA LYS A 366 24.18 19.93 -46.32
C LYS A 366 25.21 19.06 -47.04
N ASP A 367 25.69 18.02 -46.37
CA ASP A 367 26.64 17.08 -46.97
C ASP A 367 26.03 16.44 -48.21
N ILE A 368 24.79 15.97 -48.17
CA ILE A 368 24.09 15.39 -49.33
C ILE A 368 23.89 16.44 -50.41
N THR A 369 23.55 17.67 -50.06
CA THR A 369 23.41 18.75 -51.05
C THR A 369 24.75 19.02 -51.77
N ASN A 370 25.85 19.14 -51.04
CA ASN A 370 27.18 19.34 -51.59
C ASN A 370 27.61 18.16 -52.49
N GLU A 371 27.27 16.92 -52.09
CA GLU A 371 27.54 15.75 -52.93
C GLU A 371 26.75 15.78 -54.25
N ILE A 372 25.44 16.17 -54.16
CA ILE A 372 24.61 16.32 -55.38
C ILE A 372 25.17 17.42 -56.27
N GLU A 373 25.58 18.58 -55.75
CA GLU A 373 26.21 19.65 -56.53
C GLU A 373 27.49 19.19 -57.22
N SER A 374 28.35 18.46 -56.51
CA SER A 374 29.56 17.88 -57.06
C SER A 374 29.28 16.90 -58.21
N ILE A 375 28.23 16.07 -58.06
CA ILE A 375 27.78 15.17 -59.13
C ILE A 375 27.33 15.95 -60.39
N ILE A 376 26.48 16.99 -60.15
CA ILE A 376 25.96 17.86 -61.20
C ILE A 376 27.13 18.55 -61.97
N GLU A 377 28.10 19.12 -61.24
CA GLU A 377 29.29 19.73 -61.84
C GLU A 377 30.09 18.73 -62.67
N THR A 378 30.26 17.53 -62.15
CA THR A 378 30.98 16.47 -62.87
C THR A 378 30.23 16.03 -64.14
N MET A 379 28.93 15.87 -64.05
CA MET A 379 28.06 15.58 -65.20
C MET A 379 28.16 16.70 -66.28
N ASN A 380 28.08 17.98 -65.83
CA ASN A 380 28.21 19.12 -66.76
C ASN A 380 29.57 19.18 -67.45
N LYS A 381 30.66 18.94 -66.67
CA LYS A 381 32.02 18.84 -67.27
C LYS A 381 32.10 17.73 -68.25
N ASN A 382 31.60 16.54 -67.96
CA ASN A 382 31.62 15.40 -68.91
C ASN A 382 30.77 15.64 -70.14
N PHE A 383 29.60 16.30 -69.97
CA PHE A 383 28.73 16.67 -71.09
C PHE A 383 29.42 17.68 -72.05
N LEU A 384 30.03 18.76 -71.47
CA LEU A 384 30.77 19.73 -72.24
C LEU A 384 31.97 19.10 -72.98
N THR A 385 32.68 18.22 -72.29
CA THR A 385 33.79 17.45 -72.90
C THR A 385 33.31 16.58 -74.10
N SER A 386 32.16 15.93 -73.91
CA SER A 386 31.49 15.12 -74.93
C SER A 386 31.19 15.95 -76.19
N ILE A 387 30.56 17.08 -76.01
CA ILE A 387 30.28 18.00 -77.13
C ILE A 387 31.55 18.45 -77.79
N GLY A 388 32.58 18.80 -77.01
CA GLY A 388 33.90 19.24 -77.58
C GLY A 388 34.55 18.15 -78.39
N VAL A 389 34.54 16.88 -77.96
CA VAL A 389 35.11 15.76 -78.74
C VAL A 389 34.33 15.49 -80.00
N ILE A 390 33.00 15.54 -79.95
CA ILE A 390 32.17 15.35 -81.17
C ILE A 390 32.41 16.47 -82.18
N LEU A 391 32.45 17.73 -81.72
CA LEU A 391 32.71 18.89 -82.58
C LEU A 391 34.14 18.80 -83.22
N ALA A 392 35.14 18.47 -82.39
CA ALA A 392 36.53 18.30 -82.90
C ALA A 392 36.64 17.17 -83.93
N GLY A 393 35.96 16.06 -83.68
CA GLY A 393 35.87 14.93 -84.61
C GLY A 393 35.18 15.31 -85.94
N ALA A 394 34.08 16.09 -85.89
CA ALA A 394 33.31 16.61 -86.99
C ALA A 394 34.17 17.57 -87.84
N ILE A 395 34.85 18.52 -87.19
CA ILE A 395 35.77 19.47 -87.87
C ILE A 395 36.93 18.73 -88.54
N GLY A 396 37.50 17.75 -87.82
CA GLY A 396 38.56 16.94 -88.40
C GLY A 396 38.14 16.10 -89.65
N TYR A 397 36.88 15.63 -89.60
CA TYR A 397 36.26 14.96 -90.76
C TYR A 397 36.10 15.88 -91.96
N VAL A 398 35.53 17.10 -91.70
CA VAL A 398 35.36 18.08 -92.83
C VAL A 398 36.65 18.56 -93.36
N ALA A 399 37.67 18.81 -92.55
CA ALA A 399 38.99 19.30 -92.99
C ALA A 399 39.83 18.27 -93.79
N LYS A 400 39.69 16.99 -93.49
CA LYS A 400 40.50 15.93 -94.16
C LYS A 400 39.67 14.93 -94.95
N SER A 401 38.36 15.07 -95.05
CA SER A 401 37.42 14.12 -95.69
C SER A 401 37.60 12.67 -95.26
N ASN A 402 38.16 12.44 -94.11
CA ASN A 402 38.51 11.09 -93.61
C ASN A 402 37.66 10.66 -92.43
N ILE A 403 36.66 9.81 -92.61
CA ILE A 403 35.74 9.27 -91.64
C ILE A 403 36.42 8.56 -90.49
N TYR A 404 37.69 8.12 -90.72
CA TYR A 404 38.48 7.39 -89.72
C TYR A 404 38.79 8.28 -88.48
N ILE A 405 39.00 9.59 -88.67
CA ILE A 405 39.28 10.54 -87.59
C ILE A 405 38.08 10.66 -86.68
N LEU A 406 36.87 10.76 -87.23
CA LEU A 406 35.63 10.83 -86.42
C LEU A 406 35.40 9.55 -85.59
N LYS A 407 35.63 8.37 -86.27
CA LYS A 407 35.48 7.06 -85.54
C LYS A 407 36.47 6.92 -84.39
N VAL A 408 37.75 7.25 -84.61
CA VAL A 408 38.79 7.17 -83.58
C VAL A 408 38.48 8.14 -82.40
N SER A 409 38.04 9.37 -82.73
CA SER A 409 37.66 10.33 -81.65
C SER A 409 36.50 9.84 -80.77
N ILE A 410 35.47 9.24 -81.38
CA ILE A 410 34.33 8.67 -80.61
C ILE A 410 34.77 7.45 -79.78
N ILE A 411 35.63 6.57 -80.31
CA ILE A 411 36.17 5.41 -79.59
C ILE A 411 37.03 5.88 -78.40
N LEU A 412 37.93 6.83 -78.57
CA LEU A 412 38.76 7.37 -77.48
C LEU A 412 37.93 8.02 -76.39
N TYR A 413 36.89 8.77 -76.81
CA TYR A 413 35.98 9.35 -75.84
C TYR A 413 35.18 8.28 -75.07
N GLY A 414 34.68 7.24 -75.74
CA GLY A 414 34.01 6.11 -75.13
C GLY A 414 34.89 5.41 -74.07
N LEU A 415 36.19 5.19 -74.41
CA LEU A 415 37.17 4.64 -73.47
C LEU A 415 37.42 5.57 -72.26
N PHE A 416 37.51 6.88 -72.52
CA PHE A 416 37.66 7.89 -71.46
C PHE A 416 36.43 7.90 -70.48
N MET A 417 35.20 7.83 -71.00
CA MET A 417 34.00 7.76 -70.22
C MET A 417 33.93 6.44 -69.44
N LEU A 418 34.29 5.32 -69.98
CA LEU A 418 34.41 4.02 -69.33
C LEU A 418 35.45 4.07 -68.18
N ALA A 419 36.62 4.63 -68.42
CA ALA A 419 37.63 4.80 -67.38
C ALA A 419 37.11 5.67 -66.24
N ASN A 420 36.46 6.82 -66.51
CA ASN A 420 35.82 7.66 -65.50
C ASN A 420 34.77 6.90 -64.71
N ALA A 421 33.89 6.12 -65.36
CA ALA A 421 32.86 5.35 -64.64
C ALA A 421 33.50 4.29 -63.73
N ILE A 422 34.58 3.62 -64.16
CA ILE A 422 35.28 2.64 -63.31
C ILE A 422 35.98 3.28 -62.10
N PHE A 423 36.51 4.48 -62.24
CA PHE A 423 37.14 5.19 -61.14
C PHE A 423 36.13 5.81 -60.15
N TYR A 424 34.93 6.23 -60.60
CA TYR A 424 33.93 6.82 -59.75
C TYR A 424 33.12 5.80 -58.99
N ILE A 425 32.79 4.61 -59.48
CA ILE A 425 31.97 3.59 -58.81
C ILE A 425 32.60 3.09 -57.51
N PRO A 426 33.91 2.79 -57.38
CA PRO A 426 34.47 2.36 -56.12
C PRO A 426 34.54 3.48 -55.05
N PHE A 427 34.64 4.74 -55.44
CA PHE A 427 34.63 5.87 -54.49
C PHE A 427 33.27 6.05 -53.78
N TYR A 428 32.16 5.72 -54.46
CA TYR A 428 30.82 5.75 -53.86
C TYR A 428 30.55 4.58 -52.90
N LYS A 429 31.13 3.39 -53.17
CA LYS A 429 30.97 2.24 -52.26
C LYS A 429 31.78 2.32 -50.96
N LEU A 430 32.74 3.20 -50.86
CA LEU A 430 33.59 3.38 -49.66
C LEU A 430 33.08 4.48 -48.74
N LYS A 431 32.05 5.29 -49.12
CA LYS A 431 31.47 6.38 -48.33
C LYS A 431 30.07 6.08 -47.76
N VAL A 432 29.46 4.94 -48.11
CA VAL A 432 28.22 4.43 -47.52
C VAL A 432 28.58 3.38 -46.45
#